data_84242133d12123762a83ce1e39389a8c
#
_entry.id   84242133d12123762a83ce1e39389a8c
#
_cell.length_a   1.000
_cell.length_b   1.000
_cell.length_c   1.000
_cell.angle_alpha   90.00
_cell.angle_beta   90.00
_cell.angle_gamma   90.00
#
_symmetry.space_group_name_H-M   'P 1'
#
loop_
_entity.id
_entity.type
_entity.pdbx_description
1 polymer ?
#
loop_
_entity_poly.entity_id
_entity_poly.type
_entity_poly.pdbx_seq_one_letter_code
_entity_poly.pdbx_strand_id
1 'polypeptide(L)'
;GMVGPKVFDLLTSSKVKKSQSIFRSWVTQLHQYKEFYKYFPPFLLEEEEGKPMLLSEDTNHELFIIALKGMRWAPDVSEWQPLEQGSELRDQNRKGREFHSFSEDEFGSDGYLADSWGGTKIRILVDHDGDGIIKLNSAAVDEIISALKEEHDSEIVEAAKDKLSVIREKVGIYVLYDETGENES
;
A
#
# COMPACT_ATOMS: atom_id res chain seq x y z
N GLY A 1 2.41 15.52 2.15
CA GLY A 1 2.38 14.43 1.26
C GLY A 1 2.62 13.09 1.92
N MET A 2 2.24 12.07 1.24
CA MET A 2 2.37 10.67 1.65
C MET A 2 3.80 10.17 1.49
N VAL A 3 4.15 9.07 2.19
CA VAL A 3 5.45 8.41 2.05
C VAL A 3 5.71 8.01 0.59
N GLY A 4 4.75 7.32 -0.03
CA GLY A 4 4.87 6.88 -1.42
C GLY A 4 5.17 8.01 -2.38
N PRO A 5 4.39 9.12 -2.39
CA PRO A 5 4.70 10.27 -3.25
C PRO A 5 6.09 10.86 -2.99
N LYS A 6 6.55 10.89 -1.75
CA LYS A 6 7.89 11.42 -1.44
C LYS A 6 9.01 10.56 -2.00
N VAL A 7 8.85 9.24 -1.97
CA VAL A 7 9.81 8.33 -2.60
C VAL A 7 9.77 8.47 -4.12
N PHE A 8 8.58 8.48 -4.71
CA PHE A 8 8.40 8.58 -6.16
C PHE A 8 8.78 9.93 -6.73
N ASP A 9 8.68 11.02 -5.95
CA ASP A 9 9.09 12.36 -6.40
C ASP A 9 10.58 12.41 -6.80
N LEU A 10 11.37 11.44 -6.38
CA LEU A 10 12.78 11.32 -6.74
C LEU A 10 13.01 10.51 -8.02
N LEU A 11 11.96 9.92 -8.57
CA LEU A 11 12.00 9.12 -9.78
C LEU A 11 11.23 9.83 -10.90
N THR A 12 11.65 9.63 -12.14
CA THR A 12 11.02 10.29 -13.30
C THR A 12 10.71 9.29 -14.41
N SER A 13 9.51 8.73 -14.42
CA SER A 13 9.03 7.91 -15.53
C SER A 13 7.51 7.87 -15.56
N SER A 14 6.95 7.48 -16.71
CA SER A 14 5.49 7.31 -16.84
C SER A 14 4.95 6.20 -15.94
N LYS A 15 5.75 5.17 -15.68
CA LYS A 15 5.37 4.07 -14.77
C LYS A 15 5.30 4.54 -13.33
N VAL A 16 6.20 5.44 -12.92
CA VAL A 16 6.13 6.05 -11.59
C VAL A 16 4.82 6.80 -11.44
N LYS A 17 4.46 7.63 -12.42
CA LYS A 17 3.22 8.41 -12.39
C LYS A 17 1.98 7.52 -12.33
N LYS A 18 1.98 6.42 -13.10
CA LYS A 18 0.87 5.47 -13.10
C LYS A 18 0.75 4.79 -11.74
N SER A 19 1.86 4.33 -11.16
CA SER A 19 1.85 3.73 -9.83
C SER A 19 1.38 4.71 -8.76
N GLN A 20 1.84 5.96 -8.82
CA GLN A 20 1.37 7.01 -7.90
C GLN A 20 -0.15 7.23 -8.00
N SER A 21 -0.67 7.25 -9.21
CA SER A 21 -2.12 7.41 -9.44
C SER A 21 -2.91 6.26 -8.81
N ILE A 22 -2.47 5.03 -9.01
CA ILE A 22 -3.09 3.84 -8.42
C ILE A 22 -3.04 3.93 -6.89
N PHE A 23 -1.88 4.21 -6.33
CA PHE A 23 -1.69 4.27 -4.87
C PHE A 23 -2.48 5.41 -4.23
N ARG A 24 -2.56 6.57 -4.89
CA ARG A 24 -3.39 7.69 -4.41
C ARG A 24 -4.86 7.31 -4.36
N SER A 25 -5.31 6.56 -5.36
CA SER A 25 -6.68 6.03 -5.38
C SER A 25 -6.93 5.14 -4.16
N TRP A 26 -6.02 4.21 -3.89
CA TRP A 26 -6.14 3.32 -2.72
C TRP A 26 -6.11 4.09 -1.40
N VAL A 27 -5.22 5.08 -1.29
CA VAL A 27 -5.14 5.94 -0.10
C VAL A 27 -6.46 6.67 0.12
N THR A 28 -7.02 7.25 -0.93
CA THR A 28 -8.31 7.94 -0.86
C THR A 28 -9.40 6.99 -0.35
N GLN A 29 -9.45 5.77 -0.85
CA GLN A 29 -10.47 4.80 -0.45
C GLN A 29 -10.24 4.27 0.97
N LEU A 30 -9.00 4.17 1.42
CA LEU A 30 -8.72 3.83 2.82
C LEU A 30 -9.18 4.95 3.75
N HIS A 31 -9.04 6.22 3.35
CA HIS A 31 -9.62 7.34 4.10
C HIS A 31 -11.15 7.25 4.18
N GLN A 32 -11.79 6.91 3.06
CA GLN A 32 -13.25 6.71 3.02
C GLN A 32 -13.68 5.55 3.93
N TYR A 33 -12.92 4.47 3.91
CA TYR A 33 -13.15 3.33 4.80
C TYR A 33 -13.09 3.77 6.27
N LYS A 34 -12.04 4.48 6.65
CA LYS A 34 -11.84 4.99 8.02
C LYS A 34 -12.97 5.92 8.43
N GLU A 35 -13.42 6.78 7.53
CA GLU A 35 -14.52 7.70 7.81
C GLU A 35 -15.82 6.94 8.04
N PHE A 36 -16.06 5.91 7.24
CA PHE A 36 -17.30 5.11 7.32
C PHE A 36 -17.34 4.20 8.55
N TYR A 37 -16.27 3.41 8.75
CA TYR A 37 -16.21 2.44 9.84
C TYR A 37 -15.65 2.99 11.15
N LYS A 38 -14.99 4.14 11.12
CA LYS A 38 -14.29 4.78 12.24
C LYS A 38 -13.01 4.06 12.67
N TYR A 39 -12.55 3.10 11.89
CA TYR A 39 -11.27 2.41 12.06
C TYR A 39 -10.74 1.99 10.68
N PHE A 40 -9.45 1.74 10.59
CA PHE A 40 -8.85 1.17 9.39
C PHE A 40 -9.13 -0.33 9.31
N PRO A 41 -8.99 -0.96 8.12
CA PRO A 41 -9.16 -2.41 8.02
C PRO A 41 -8.37 -3.15 9.08
N PRO A 42 -8.97 -4.11 9.80
CA PRO A 42 -8.31 -4.77 10.93
C PRO A 42 -6.95 -5.38 10.61
N PHE A 43 -6.78 -5.95 9.40
CA PHE A 43 -5.50 -6.57 9.05
C PHE A 43 -4.35 -5.57 9.03
N LEU A 44 -4.62 -4.30 8.72
CA LEU A 44 -3.59 -3.24 8.71
C LEU A 44 -3.15 -2.84 10.11
N LEU A 45 -3.92 -3.22 11.14
CA LEU A 45 -3.64 -2.88 12.54
C LEU A 45 -2.95 -4.02 13.28
N GLU A 46 -2.72 -5.16 12.64
CA GLU A 46 -2.07 -6.31 13.27
C GLU A 46 -0.58 -6.09 13.53
N GLU A 47 0.08 -5.32 12.67
CA GLU A 47 1.47 -4.95 12.87
C GLU A 47 1.56 -3.72 13.78
N GLU A 48 2.73 -3.52 14.41
CA GLU A 48 2.99 -2.30 15.19
C GLU A 48 2.94 -1.07 14.29
N GLU A 49 2.54 0.07 14.85
CA GLU A 49 2.62 1.32 14.13
C GLU A 49 4.06 1.58 13.69
N GLY A 50 4.22 2.03 12.45
CA GLY A 50 5.55 2.29 11.89
C GLY A 50 6.18 1.09 11.20
N LYS A 51 5.59 -0.10 11.31
CA LYS A 51 6.01 -1.28 10.57
C LYS A 51 5.07 -1.45 9.36
N PRO A 52 5.59 -1.35 8.13
CA PRO A 52 4.74 -1.49 6.96
C PRO A 52 4.16 -2.89 6.81
N MET A 53 2.90 -2.95 6.40
CA MET A 53 2.25 -4.19 5.99
C MET A 53 2.61 -4.45 4.53
N LEU A 54 3.20 -5.61 4.25
CA LEU A 54 3.60 -5.98 2.88
C LEU A 54 2.47 -6.76 2.22
N LEU A 55 1.89 -6.22 1.14
CA LEU A 55 0.76 -6.85 0.47
C LEU A 55 1.08 -8.23 -0.10
N SER A 56 2.33 -8.49 -0.49
CA SER A 56 2.74 -9.78 -1.04
C SER A 56 2.90 -10.88 0.01
N GLU A 57 2.86 -10.55 1.30
CA GLU A 57 2.98 -11.54 2.38
C GLU A 57 1.63 -12.18 2.72
N ASP A 58 1.65 -13.48 2.99
CA ASP A 58 0.49 -14.25 3.43
C ASP A 58 -0.75 -13.97 2.56
N THR A 59 -1.86 -13.65 3.21
CA THR A 59 -3.12 -13.33 2.54
C THR A 59 -3.40 -11.84 2.48
N ASN A 60 -2.40 -11.00 2.73
CA ASN A 60 -2.61 -9.55 2.86
C ASN A 60 -3.26 -8.91 1.64
N HIS A 61 -2.87 -9.31 0.43
CA HIS A 61 -3.46 -8.75 -0.77
C HIS A 61 -4.95 -9.14 -0.90
N GLU A 62 -5.31 -10.36 -0.50
CA GLU A 62 -6.72 -10.78 -0.48
C GLU A 62 -7.51 -9.95 0.52
N LEU A 63 -6.97 -9.75 1.72
CA LEU A 63 -7.64 -8.97 2.77
C LEU A 63 -7.78 -7.49 2.38
N PHE A 64 -6.79 -6.93 1.68
CA PHE A 64 -6.86 -5.57 1.16
C PHE A 64 -8.01 -5.41 0.16
N ILE A 65 -8.13 -6.35 -0.76
CA ILE A 65 -9.20 -6.34 -1.76
C ILE A 65 -10.57 -6.45 -1.07
N ILE A 66 -10.71 -7.36 -0.12
CA ILE A 66 -11.96 -7.53 0.63
C ILE A 66 -12.32 -6.23 1.36
N ALA A 67 -11.33 -5.61 2.00
CA ALA A 67 -11.56 -4.37 2.74
C ALA A 67 -12.12 -3.26 1.85
N LEU A 68 -11.60 -3.11 0.65
CA LEU A 68 -11.99 -2.02 -0.24
C LEU A 68 -13.12 -2.37 -1.20
N LYS A 69 -13.31 -3.63 -1.54
CA LYS A 69 -14.32 -4.07 -2.50
C LYS A 69 -15.53 -4.74 -1.83
N GLY A 70 -15.33 -5.39 -0.70
CA GLY A 70 -16.38 -6.19 -0.06
C GLY A 70 -16.62 -7.54 -0.72
N MET A 71 -15.75 -7.94 -1.65
CA MET A 71 -15.80 -9.21 -2.36
C MET A 71 -14.41 -9.83 -2.43
N ARG A 72 -14.34 -11.12 -2.68
CA ARG A 72 -13.08 -11.83 -2.90
C ARG A 72 -12.68 -11.75 -4.38
N TRP A 73 -11.40 -11.72 -4.62
CA TRP A 73 -10.82 -11.85 -5.96
C TRP A 73 -10.14 -13.20 -6.07
N ALA A 74 -10.53 -13.98 -7.06
CA ALA A 74 -9.91 -15.28 -7.36
C ALA A 74 -8.91 -15.11 -8.51
N PRO A 75 -7.60 -14.99 -8.23
CA PRO A 75 -6.60 -14.65 -9.25
C PRO A 75 -6.42 -15.72 -10.31
N ASP A 76 -6.61 -16.98 -9.97
CA ASP A 76 -6.46 -18.10 -10.90
C ASP A 76 -7.52 -18.13 -12.00
N VAL A 77 -8.72 -17.60 -11.73
CA VAL A 77 -9.80 -17.51 -12.73
C VAL A 77 -10.18 -16.08 -13.07
N SER A 78 -9.56 -15.10 -12.43
CA SER A 78 -9.81 -13.67 -12.61
C SER A 78 -11.29 -13.30 -12.46
N GLU A 79 -11.90 -13.79 -11.41
CA GLU A 79 -13.32 -13.57 -11.11
C GLU A 79 -13.55 -13.01 -9.71
N TRP A 80 -14.58 -12.16 -9.62
CA TRP A 80 -15.07 -11.67 -8.34
C TRP A 80 -16.04 -12.69 -7.74
N GLN A 81 -15.87 -12.97 -6.46
CA GLN A 81 -16.69 -13.93 -5.74
C GLN A 81 -17.27 -13.29 -4.49
N PRO A 82 -18.55 -13.53 -4.15
CA PRO A 82 -19.12 -13.01 -2.92
C PRO A 82 -18.48 -13.68 -1.71
N LEU A 83 -18.46 -12.95 -0.59
CA LEU A 83 -18.05 -13.52 0.69
C LEU A 83 -19.17 -14.40 1.24
N GLU A 84 -18.77 -15.55 1.76
CA GLU A 84 -19.72 -16.44 2.42
C GLU A 84 -20.24 -15.82 3.70
N GLN A 85 -21.52 -16.04 3.99
CA GLN A 85 -22.15 -15.57 5.22
C GLN A 85 -21.48 -16.29 6.41
N GLY A 86 -21.07 -15.51 7.42
CA GLY A 86 -20.39 -16.05 8.58
C GLY A 86 -18.90 -16.23 8.43
N SER A 87 -18.33 -15.90 7.26
CA SER A 87 -16.88 -15.95 7.05
C SER A 87 -16.18 -14.88 7.90
N GLU A 88 -15.05 -15.25 8.52
CA GLU A 88 -14.20 -14.31 9.25
C GLU A 88 -13.62 -13.22 8.35
N LEU A 89 -13.52 -13.49 7.05
CA LEU A 89 -13.05 -12.51 6.07
C LEU A 89 -13.94 -11.27 6.04
N ARG A 90 -15.19 -11.40 6.42
CA ARG A 90 -16.13 -10.26 6.52
C ARG A 90 -15.71 -9.22 7.54
N ASP A 91 -14.87 -9.57 8.51
CA ASP A 91 -14.36 -8.62 9.49
C ASP A 91 -13.59 -7.48 8.85
N GLN A 92 -13.02 -7.71 7.66
CA GLN A 92 -12.30 -6.67 6.94
C GLN A 92 -13.25 -5.64 6.29
N ASN A 93 -14.53 -5.99 6.11
CA ASN A 93 -15.53 -5.08 5.55
C ASN A 93 -16.92 -5.58 5.94
N ARG A 94 -17.32 -5.33 7.17
CA ARG A 94 -18.51 -5.93 7.79
C ARG A 94 -19.81 -5.68 7.05
N LYS A 95 -19.95 -4.51 6.44
CA LYS A 95 -21.18 -4.15 5.72
C LYS A 95 -21.08 -4.45 4.22
N GLY A 96 -19.94 -5.00 3.77
CA GLY A 96 -19.76 -5.34 2.37
C GLY A 96 -19.81 -4.14 1.43
N ARG A 97 -19.41 -2.96 1.91
CA ARG A 97 -19.46 -1.73 1.13
C ARG A 97 -18.32 -1.67 0.13
N GLU A 98 -18.62 -1.30 -1.11
CA GLU A 98 -17.61 -1.07 -2.10
C GLU A 98 -17.05 0.34 -1.99
N PHE A 99 -15.79 0.47 -1.59
CA PHE A 99 -15.08 1.74 -1.56
C PHE A 99 -14.27 1.96 -2.82
N HIS A 100 -13.81 0.87 -3.45
CA HIS A 100 -12.94 0.93 -4.61
C HIS A 100 -13.33 -0.13 -5.63
N SER A 101 -13.40 0.28 -6.90
CA SER A 101 -13.62 -0.62 -8.02
C SER A 101 -12.27 -0.88 -8.67
N PHE A 102 -11.69 -2.05 -8.41
CA PHE A 102 -10.37 -2.42 -8.95
C PHE A 102 -10.45 -2.63 -10.46
N SER A 103 -9.55 -1.99 -11.20
CA SER A 103 -9.44 -2.16 -12.64
C SER A 103 -8.34 -3.14 -12.99
N GLU A 104 -8.34 -3.62 -14.25
CA GLU A 104 -7.31 -4.55 -14.72
C GLU A 104 -5.89 -4.00 -14.57
N ASP A 105 -5.72 -2.68 -14.68
CA ASP A 105 -4.42 -2.01 -14.53
C ASP A 105 -3.80 -2.15 -13.16
N GLU A 106 -4.58 -2.49 -12.16
CA GLU A 106 -4.10 -2.64 -10.79
C GLU A 106 -3.58 -4.05 -10.50
N PHE A 107 -3.77 -4.98 -11.43
CA PHE A 107 -3.32 -6.36 -11.27
C PHE A 107 -2.15 -6.66 -12.22
N GLY A 108 -1.23 -7.48 -11.74
CA GLY A 108 -0.16 -8.03 -12.57
C GLY A 108 -0.65 -9.22 -13.39
N SER A 109 0.24 -9.78 -14.19
CA SER A 109 -0.07 -10.92 -15.06
C SER A 109 -0.50 -12.18 -14.31
N ASP A 110 -0.13 -12.30 -13.04
CA ASP A 110 -0.48 -13.40 -12.16
C ASP A 110 -1.82 -13.21 -11.43
N GLY A 111 -2.48 -12.09 -11.65
CA GLY A 111 -3.76 -11.78 -10.99
C GLY A 111 -3.64 -11.16 -9.60
N TYR A 112 -2.42 -10.82 -9.16
CA TYR A 112 -2.21 -10.16 -7.87
C TYR A 112 -2.01 -8.66 -8.06
N LEU A 113 -2.40 -7.87 -7.04
CA LEU A 113 -2.19 -6.42 -7.06
C LEU A 113 -0.71 -6.11 -7.25
N ALA A 114 -0.42 -5.19 -8.15
CA ALA A 114 0.94 -4.87 -8.54
C ALA A 114 1.09 -3.39 -8.89
N ASP A 115 2.34 -2.91 -8.85
CA ASP A 115 2.68 -1.60 -9.39
C ASP A 115 2.77 -1.65 -10.93
N SER A 116 3.12 -0.54 -11.55
CA SER A 116 3.20 -0.44 -13.01
C SER A 116 4.32 -1.26 -13.65
N TRP A 117 5.25 -1.76 -12.85
CA TRP A 117 6.34 -2.62 -13.31
C TRP A 117 6.03 -4.11 -13.06
N GLY A 118 4.85 -4.42 -12.50
CA GLY A 118 4.49 -5.78 -12.14
C GLY A 118 4.99 -6.22 -10.78
N GLY A 119 5.55 -5.33 -9.99
CA GLY A 119 6.03 -5.64 -8.65
C GLY A 119 4.89 -5.75 -7.65
N THR A 120 4.91 -6.79 -6.83
CA THR A 120 3.86 -7.07 -5.85
C THR A 120 4.23 -6.66 -4.42
N LYS A 121 5.47 -6.24 -4.20
CA LYS A 121 5.96 -5.85 -2.87
C LYS A 121 5.53 -4.42 -2.53
N ILE A 122 4.24 -4.25 -2.39
CA ILE A 122 3.62 -2.96 -2.06
C ILE A 122 3.47 -2.90 -0.55
N ARG A 123 3.92 -1.80 0.04
CA ARG A 123 3.90 -1.58 1.48
C ARG A 123 2.85 -0.55 1.85
N ILE A 124 2.10 -0.84 2.91
CA ILE A 124 1.04 0.02 3.41
C ILE A 124 1.30 0.35 4.87
N LEU A 125 1.15 1.62 5.19
CA LEU A 125 1.24 2.15 6.55
C LEU A 125 -0.05 2.90 6.88
N VAL A 126 -0.53 2.74 8.11
CA VAL A 126 -1.66 3.52 8.60
C VAL A 126 -1.34 4.08 9.99
N ASP A 127 -1.99 5.20 10.31
CA ASP A 127 -1.93 5.81 11.64
C ASP A 127 -2.81 5.00 12.59
N HIS A 128 -2.20 4.27 13.53
CA HIS A 128 -2.92 3.38 14.44
C HIS A 128 -3.63 4.12 15.58
N ASP A 129 -3.02 5.16 16.10
CA ASP A 129 -3.50 5.84 17.30
C ASP A 129 -4.33 7.11 17.02
N GLY A 130 -4.49 7.46 15.76
CA GLY A 130 -5.34 8.59 15.38
C GLY A 130 -4.73 9.98 15.58
N ASP A 131 -3.41 10.06 15.79
CA ASP A 131 -2.73 11.34 16.02
C ASP A 131 -2.39 12.08 14.71
N GLY A 132 -2.67 11.48 13.56
CA GLY A 132 -2.42 12.09 12.25
C GLY A 132 -0.98 11.99 11.77
N ILE A 133 -0.14 11.21 12.46
CA ILE A 133 1.25 11.00 12.06
C ILE A 133 1.60 9.52 12.09
N ILE A 134 2.56 9.14 11.26
CA ILE A 134 3.13 7.81 11.22
C ILE A 134 4.64 7.95 11.46
N LYS A 135 5.14 7.24 12.45
CA LYS A 135 6.58 7.18 12.73
C LYS A 135 7.09 5.83 12.25
N LEU A 136 7.82 5.84 11.12
CA LEU A 136 8.40 4.60 10.61
C LEU A 136 9.40 4.03 11.61
N ASN A 137 9.42 2.70 11.75
CA ASN A 137 10.43 2.05 12.56
C ASN A 137 11.80 2.16 11.84
N SER A 138 12.88 1.93 12.59
CA SER A 138 14.23 2.10 12.06
C SER A 138 14.53 1.17 10.88
N ALA A 139 14.02 -0.06 10.92
CA ALA A 139 14.22 -1.02 9.84
C ALA A 139 13.59 -0.53 8.53
N ALA A 140 12.37 0.01 8.59
CA ALA A 140 11.68 0.56 7.42
C ALA A 140 12.41 1.78 6.86
N VAL A 141 12.86 2.67 7.73
CA VAL A 141 13.66 3.84 7.31
C VAL A 141 14.94 3.38 6.61
N ASP A 142 15.65 2.42 7.17
CA ASP A 142 16.89 1.90 6.60
C ASP A 142 16.68 1.27 5.23
N GLU A 143 15.59 0.53 5.04
CA GLU A 143 15.26 -0.06 3.73
C GLU A 143 15.06 1.02 2.67
N ILE A 144 14.28 2.05 3.00
CA ILE A 144 14.00 3.15 2.06
C ILE A 144 15.29 3.91 1.74
N ILE A 145 16.08 4.22 2.75
CA ILE A 145 17.34 4.94 2.58
C ILE A 145 18.31 4.12 1.72
N SER A 146 18.40 2.82 1.91
CA SER A 146 19.25 1.94 1.09
C SER A 146 18.85 1.97 -0.38
N ALA A 147 17.53 1.95 -0.66
CA ALA A 147 17.04 2.04 -2.03
C ALA A 147 17.36 3.40 -2.66
N LEU A 148 17.24 4.48 -1.90
CA LEU A 148 17.53 5.84 -2.40
C LEU A 148 19.03 6.05 -2.65
N LYS A 149 19.90 5.46 -1.86
CA LYS A 149 21.36 5.61 -2.01
C LYS A 149 21.91 5.11 -3.35
N GLU A 150 21.23 4.14 -3.94
CA GLU A 150 21.66 3.58 -5.24
C GLU A 150 21.44 4.55 -6.39
N GLU A 151 20.46 5.46 -6.27
CA GLU A 151 20.02 6.33 -7.37
C GLU A 151 20.28 7.82 -7.12
N HIS A 152 20.59 8.22 -5.89
CA HIS A 152 20.64 9.63 -5.50
C HIS A 152 21.86 9.93 -4.65
N ASP A 153 22.29 11.20 -4.66
CA ASP A 153 23.40 11.66 -3.85
C ASP A 153 23.04 11.79 -2.37
N SER A 154 24.05 12.01 -1.54
CA SER A 154 23.91 12.03 -0.09
C SER A 154 23.01 13.15 0.42
N GLU A 155 22.95 14.30 -0.25
CA GLU A 155 22.07 15.41 0.17
C GLU A 155 20.60 15.05 0.03
N ILE A 156 20.23 14.43 -1.10
CA ILE A 156 18.87 13.97 -1.35
C ILE A 156 18.48 12.89 -0.35
N VAL A 157 19.38 11.96 -0.08
CA VAL A 157 19.16 10.86 0.86
C VAL A 157 18.93 11.38 2.29
N GLU A 158 19.77 12.30 2.75
CA GLU A 158 19.64 12.88 4.09
C GLU A 158 18.34 13.68 4.25
N ALA A 159 17.95 14.44 3.21
CA ALA A 159 16.68 15.17 3.23
C ALA A 159 15.49 14.22 3.31
N ALA A 160 15.54 13.11 2.58
CA ALA A 160 14.49 12.09 2.63
C ALA A 160 14.40 11.42 4.01
N LYS A 161 15.55 11.13 4.61
CA LYS A 161 15.62 10.51 5.94
C LYS A 161 14.90 11.35 6.99
N ASP A 162 15.12 12.67 6.98
CA ASP A 162 14.47 13.58 7.92
C ASP A 162 12.95 13.58 7.75
N LYS A 163 12.48 13.48 6.51
CA LYS A 163 11.03 13.44 6.22
C LYS A 163 10.38 12.11 6.60
N LEU A 164 11.14 11.02 6.56
CA LEU A 164 10.62 9.69 6.86
C LEU A 164 10.48 9.41 8.35
N SER A 165 11.23 10.13 9.19
CA SER A 165 11.17 9.92 10.64
C SER A 165 9.81 10.30 11.23
N VAL A 166 9.12 11.29 10.65
CA VAL A 166 7.76 11.67 11.04
C VAL A 166 6.96 11.99 9.78
N ILE A 167 5.99 11.15 9.47
CA ILE A 167 5.14 11.31 8.30
C ILE A 167 3.80 11.86 8.76
N ARG A 168 3.43 13.04 8.28
CA ARG A 168 2.19 13.73 8.68
C ARG A 168 1.03 13.31 7.79
N GLU A 169 0.78 12.01 7.76
CA GLU A 169 -0.29 11.40 6.97
C GLU A 169 -0.92 10.25 7.74
N LYS A 170 -2.18 9.98 7.45
CA LYS A 170 -2.91 8.86 8.06
C LYS A 170 -2.67 7.54 7.34
N VAL A 171 -2.28 7.60 6.07
CA VAL A 171 -2.02 6.43 5.22
C VAL A 171 -0.81 6.71 4.34
N GLY A 172 0.06 5.72 4.22
CA GLY A 172 1.17 5.74 3.27
C GLY A 172 1.20 4.45 2.47
N ILE A 173 1.44 4.54 1.17
CA ILE A 173 1.61 3.37 0.29
C ILE A 173 2.83 3.62 -0.57
N TYR A 174 3.71 2.63 -0.64
CA TYR A 174 4.94 2.76 -1.41
C TYR A 174 5.52 1.42 -1.84
N VAL A 175 6.40 1.48 -2.83
CA VAL A 175 7.26 0.37 -3.25
C VAL A 175 8.70 0.87 -3.26
N LEU A 176 9.65 -0.05 -3.12
CA LEU A 176 11.06 0.28 -3.22
C LEU A 176 11.53 0.06 -4.66
N TYR A 177 12.45 0.90 -5.12
CA TYR A 177 12.89 0.89 -6.51
C TYR A 177 13.44 -0.46 -6.96
N ASP A 178 14.29 -1.09 -6.14
CA ASP A 178 14.92 -2.38 -6.45
C ASP A 178 13.93 -3.55 -6.51
N GLU A 179 12.71 -3.35 -6.01
CA GLU A 179 11.69 -4.40 -5.94
C GLU A 179 10.63 -4.25 -7.02
N THR A 180 10.81 -3.30 -7.93
CA THR A 180 9.89 -3.13 -9.06
C THR A 180 10.19 -4.16 -10.13
N GLY A 181 9.19 -4.58 -10.88
CA GLY A 181 9.35 -5.57 -11.95
C GLY A 181 10.30 -5.12 -13.06
N GLU A 182 10.51 -3.82 -13.22
CA GLU A 182 11.42 -3.28 -14.22
C GLU A 182 12.88 -3.68 -13.99
N ASN A 183 13.26 -3.92 -12.74
CA ASN A 183 14.64 -4.28 -12.38
C ASN A 183 14.89 -5.79 -12.38
N GLU A 184 13.88 -6.59 -12.68
CA GLU A 184 13.97 -8.04 -12.79
C GLU A 184 14.26 -8.45 -14.23
N SER A 185 15.43 -8.16 -14.68
CA SER A 185 15.82 -8.51 -16.04
C SER A 185 16.79 -9.70 -16.09
#